data_49df3bd96699bf0aa3fe15aea9965c9b
#
_entry.id   49df3bd96699bf0aa3fe15aea9965c9b
#
_cell.length_a   1.000
_cell.length_b   1.000
_cell.length_c   1.000
_cell.angle_alpha   90.00
_cell.angle_beta   90.00
_cell.angle_gamma   90.00
#
_symmetry.space_group_name_H-M   'P 1'
#
loop_
_entity.id
_entity.type
_entity.pdbx_description
1 polymer ?
#
loop_
_entity_poly.entity_id
_entity_poly.type
_entity_poly.pdbx_seq_one_letter_code
_entity_poly.pdbx_strand_id
1 'polypeptide(L)'
;PDSVTAVMVGLTSKFATFTLQRELNNYDDDRLMAILPGVALTEMWQMMVSVENLLRFISLLIMLSSLFGLSTMLLASMQQREKEIAVLRIIGAGAGTIFRLILVEAMLLAGAASVTAVALVSGVFAVAKEWLASHYGMFISANLLTLHTALVVGAIMLATLICSLLPAIDAYRGAINQRL
;
A
#
# COMPACT_ATOMS: atom_id res chain seq x y z
N PRO A 1 -11.81 -41.21 30.98
CA PRO A 1 -12.51 -40.14 30.28
C PRO A 1 -13.40 -40.79 29.23
N ASP A 2 -14.70 -40.64 29.40
CA ASP A 2 -15.71 -41.36 28.62
C ASP A 2 -16.08 -40.67 27.28
N SER A 3 -15.34 -39.60 26.91
CA SER A 3 -15.52 -38.89 25.66
C SER A 3 -14.19 -38.32 25.14
N VAL A 4 -14.01 -38.41 23.81
CA VAL A 4 -12.85 -37.85 23.10
C VAL A 4 -13.35 -36.77 22.17
N THR A 5 -12.80 -35.56 22.27
CA THR A 5 -13.25 -34.39 21.49
C THR A 5 -12.69 -34.37 20.07
N ALA A 6 -11.49 -34.91 19.86
CA ALA A 6 -10.87 -35.00 18.55
C ALA A 6 -9.83 -36.13 18.49
N VAL A 7 -9.73 -36.80 17.38
CA VAL A 7 -8.74 -37.84 17.09
C VAL A 7 -7.94 -37.45 15.86
N MET A 8 -6.61 -37.47 15.94
CA MET A 8 -5.74 -37.29 14.78
C MET A 8 -5.43 -38.68 14.16
N VAL A 9 -5.78 -38.84 12.87
CA VAL A 9 -5.51 -40.04 12.12
C VAL A 9 -4.43 -39.80 11.10
N GLY A 10 -3.33 -40.55 11.20
CA GLY A 10 -2.24 -40.51 10.22
C GLY A 10 -2.50 -41.59 9.12
N LEU A 11 -2.53 -41.15 7.86
CA LEU A 11 -2.72 -42.03 6.72
C LEU A 11 -1.43 -42.23 5.93
N THR A 12 -1.16 -43.44 5.51
CA THR A 12 0.03 -43.79 4.71
C THR A 12 -0.11 -43.43 3.23
N SER A 13 -1.35 -43.25 2.76
CA SER A 13 -1.65 -42.92 1.36
C SER A 13 -2.44 -41.62 1.24
N LYS A 14 -1.98 -40.72 0.36
CA LYS A 14 -2.68 -39.47 0.06
C LYS A 14 -4.05 -39.64 -0.59
N PHE A 15 -4.23 -40.71 -1.35
CA PHE A 15 -5.52 -41.00 -2.01
C PHE A 15 -6.58 -41.53 -1.04
N ALA A 16 -6.17 -42.28 -0.01
CA ALA A 16 -7.08 -42.79 1.01
C ALA A 16 -7.69 -41.67 1.87
N THR A 17 -7.08 -40.49 1.89
CA THR A 17 -7.51 -39.35 2.73
C THR A 17 -8.91 -38.84 2.35
N PHE A 18 -9.17 -38.66 1.06
CA PHE A 18 -10.47 -38.19 0.58
C PHE A 18 -11.59 -39.25 0.70
N THR A 19 -11.22 -40.53 0.50
CA THR A 19 -12.16 -41.65 0.64
C THR A 19 -12.57 -41.77 2.11
N LEU A 20 -11.61 -41.77 3.03
CA LEU A 20 -11.86 -41.86 4.45
C LEU A 20 -12.65 -40.68 4.99
N GLN A 21 -12.33 -39.47 4.52
CA GLN A 21 -13.10 -38.28 4.87
C GLN A 21 -14.57 -38.41 4.48
N ARG A 22 -14.83 -38.92 3.27
CA ARG A 22 -16.19 -39.10 2.78
C ARG A 22 -16.94 -40.19 3.54
N GLU A 23 -16.26 -41.30 3.87
CA GLU A 23 -16.85 -42.39 4.67
C GLU A 23 -17.17 -41.93 6.09
N LEU A 24 -16.25 -41.19 6.74
CA LEU A 24 -16.49 -40.69 8.09
C LEU A 24 -17.58 -39.61 8.14
N ASN A 25 -17.68 -38.75 7.14
CA ASN A 25 -18.72 -37.72 7.10
C ASN A 25 -20.11 -38.25 6.73
N ASN A 26 -20.16 -39.46 6.10
CA ASN A 26 -21.41 -40.14 5.77
C ASN A 26 -21.70 -41.32 6.74
N TYR A 27 -21.04 -41.39 7.88
CA TYR A 27 -21.26 -42.43 8.88
C TYR A 27 -22.52 -42.14 9.67
N ASP A 28 -23.52 -43.02 9.58
CA ASP A 28 -24.88 -42.79 10.11
C ASP A 28 -25.01 -43.11 11.61
N ASP A 29 -24.11 -43.92 12.18
CA ASP A 29 -24.22 -44.37 13.56
C ASP A 29 -23.72 -43.36 14.59
N ASP A 30 -22.83 -42.43 14.20
CA ASP A 30 -22.31 -41.39 15.06
C ASP A 30 -22.07 -40.07 14.28
N ARG A 31 -22.21 -38.91 14.94
CA ARG A 31 -21.96 -37.61 14.34
C ARG A 31 -20.47 -37.30 14.28
N LEU A 32 -19.80 -37.96 13.35
CA LEU A 32 -18.38 -37.76 13.09
C LEU A 32 -18.19 -36.69 12.01
N MET A 33 -17.21 -35.83 12.21
CA MET A 33 -16.80 -34.81 11.23
C MET A 33 -15.30 -34.93 10.97
N ALA A 34 -14.94 -35.44 9.79
CA ALA A 34 -13.55 -35.52 9.36
C ALA A 34 -13.13 -34.21 8.67
N ILE A 35 -12.15 -33.53 9.23
CA ILE A 35 -11.59 -32.27 8.72
C ILE A 35 -10.16 -32.54 8.23
N LEU A 36 -9.84 -32.07 7.03
CA LEU A 36 -8.48 -32.07 6.51
C LEU A 36 -7.80 -30.73 6.90
N PRO A 37 -6.81 -30.73 7.82
CA PRO A 37 -6.17 -29.50 8.26
C PRO A 37 -5.56 -28.69 7.11
N GLY A 38 -5.02 -29.38 6.09
CA GLY A 38 -4.44 -28.71 4.92
C GLY A 38 -5.47 -27.96 4.07
N VAL A 39 -6.69 -28.48 3.94
CA VAL A 39 -7.78 -27.83 3.19
C VAL A 39 -8.28 -26.62 3.96
N ALA A 40 -8.53 -26.76 5.26
CA ALA A 40 -8.97 -25.67 6.13
C ALA A 40 -7.95 -24.50 6.16
N LEU A 41 -6.66 -24.83 6.20
CA LEU A 41 -5.59 -23.82 6.10
C LEU A 41 -5.59 -23.12 4.73
N THR A 42 -5.82 -23.87 3.65
CA THR A 42 -5.87 -23.29 2.30
C THR A 42 -7.06 -22.34 2.15
N GLU A 43 -8.23 -22.69 2.68
CA GLU A 43 -9.40 -21.82 2.69
C GLU A 43 -9.16 -20.53 3.50
N MET A 44 -8.53 -20.66 4.67
CA MET A 44 -8.09 -19.51 5.46
C MET A 44 -7.13 -18.59 4.66
N TRP A 45 -6.15 -19.17 3.96
CA TRP A 45 -5.24 -18.42 3.10
C TRP A 45 -5.96 -17.70 1.97
N GLN A 46 -6.93 -18.33 1.33
CA GLN A 46 -7.72 -17.69 0.27
C GLN A 46 -8.54 -16.50 0.80
N MET A 47 -9.11 -16.60 1.99
CA MET A 47 -9.77 -15.46 2.63
C MET A 47 -8.79 -14.32 2.91
N MET A 48 -7.58 -14.63 3.40
CA MET A 48 -6.53 -13.62 3.64
C MET A 48 -6.09 -12.93 2.35
N VAL A 49 -5.91 -13.67 1.26
CA VAL A 49 -5.57 -13.10 -0.06
C VAL A 49 -6.67 -12.16 -0.57
N SER A 50 -7.94 -12.48 -0.33
CA SER A 50 -9.06 -11.63 -0.72
C SER A 50 -9.03 -10.29 0.04
N VAL A 51 -8.76 -10.33 1.35
CA VAL A 51 -8.59 -9.13 2.17
C VAL A 51 -7.37 -8.31 1.71
N GLU A 52 -6.26 -8.97 1.42
CA GLU A 52 -5.05 -8.32 0.91
C GLU A 52 -5.32 -7.59 -0.42
N ASN A 53 -6.02 -8.23 -1.35
CA ASN A 53 -6.38 -7.62 -2.64
C ASN A 53 -7.31 -6.40 -2.46
N LEU A 54 -8.28 -6.49 -1.54
CA LEU A 54 -9.15 -5.37 -1.19
C LEU A 54 -8.33 -4.19 -0.64
N LEU A 55 -7.41 -4.45 0.29
CA LEU A 55 -6.53 -3.42 0.86
C LEU A 55 -5.62 -2.79 -0.21
N ARG A 56 -5.10 -3.58 -1.14
CA ARG A 56 -4.31 -3.07 -2.28
C ARG A 56 -5.15 -2.15 -3.16
N PHE A 57 -6.39 -2.53 -3.45
CA PHE A 57 -7.30 -1.68 -4.24
C PHE A 57 -7.60 -0.36 -3.53
N ILE A 58 -7.92 -0.39 -2.24
CA ILE A 58 -8.15 0.81 -1.43
C ILE A 58 -6.89 1.69 -1.41
N SER A 59 -5.71 1.09 -1.24
CA SER A 59 -4.43 1.82 -1.25
C SER A 59 -4.18 2.52 -2.58
N LEU A 60 -4.54 1.89 -3.70
CA LEU A 60 -4.45 2.50 -5.03
C LEU A 60 -5.38 3.72 -5.14
N LEU A 61 -6.62 3.62 -4.67
CA LEU A 61 -7.57 4.73 -4.68
C LEU A 61 -7.09 5.90 -3.82
N ILE A 62 -6.54 5.62 -2.63
CA ILE A 62 -5.96 6.64 -1.75
C ILE A 62 -4.77 7.31 -2.43
N MET A 63 -3.90 6.55 -3.07
CA MET A 63 -2.76 7.07 -3.82
C MET A 63 -3.21 8.03 -4.93
N LEU A 64 -4.18 7.63 -5.74
CA LEU A 64 -4.74 8.48 -6.79
C LEU A 64 -5.34 9.77 -6.22
N SER A 65 -6.15 9.66 -5.17
CA SER A 65 -6.74 10.82 -4.49
C SER A 65 -5.67 11.78 -3.95
N SER A 66 -4.61 11.25 -3.35
CA SER A 66 -3.49 12.05 -2.84
C SER A 66 -2.73 12.77 -3.95
N LEU A 67 -2.53 12.13 -5.11
CA LEU A 67 -1.88 12.75 -6.27
C LEU A 67 -2.72 13.89 -6.85
N PHE A 68 -4.04 13.74 -6.92
CA PHE A 68 -4.95 14.83 -7.30
C PHE A 68 -4.90 15.99 -6.29
N GLY A 69 -4.90 15.67 -4.99
CA GLY A 69 -4.76 16.66 -3.93
C GLY A 69 -3.45 17.43 -4.03
N LEU A 70 -2.33 16.74 -4.28
CA LEU A 70 -1.03 17.37 -4.51
C LEU A 70 -1.06 18.32 -5.72
N SER A 71 -1.62 17.87 -6.85
CA SER A 71 -1.74 18.69 -8.06
C SER A 71 -2.56 19.96 -7.82
N THR A 72 -3.68 19.82 -7.11
CA THR A 72 -4.53 20.96 -6.74
C THR A 72 -3.79 21.92 -5.82
N MET A 73 -3.05 21.43 -4.84
CA MET A 73 -2.25 22.23 -3.91
C MET A 73 -1.15 23.00 -4.65
N LEU A 74 -0.46 22.36 -5.60
CA LEU A 74 0.57 23.00 -6.42
C LEU A 74 -0.03 24.13 -7.28
N LEU A 75 -1.19 23.89 -7.92
CA LEU A 75 -1.88 24.93 -8.69
C LEU A 75 -2.31 26.11 -7.81
N ALA A 76 -2.86 25.86 -6.62
CA ALA A 76 -3.24 26.91 -5.68
C ALA A 76 -2.01 27.71 -5.17
N SER A 77 -0.92 27.02 -4.86
CA SER A 77 0.36 27.66 -4.47
C SER A 77 0.87 28.59 -5.55
N MET A 78 0.77 28.18 -6.81
CA MET A 78 1.17 29.03 -7.93
C MET A 78 0.34 30.30 -8.05
N GLN A 79 -1.00 30.21 -7.90
CA GLN A 79 -1.88 31.36 -7.94
C GLN A 79 -1.57 32.34 -6.82
N GLN A 80 -1.26 31.86 -5.63
CA GLN A 80 -0.86 32.71 -4.49
C GLN A 80 0.46 33.44 -4.72
N ARG A 81 1.40 32.82 -5.44
CA ARG A 81 2.75 33.37 -5.72
C ARG A 81 2.86 34.06 -7.08
N GLU A 82 1.73 34.36 -7.74
CA GLU A 82 1.70 34.95 -9.08
C GLU A 82 2.55 36.26 -9.16
N LYS A 83 2.50 37.10 -8.11
CA LYS A 83 3.28 38.35 -8.02
C LYS A 83 4.78 38.07 -7.90
N GLU A 84 5.19 37.07 -7.13
CA GLU A 84 6.59 36.67 -6.98
C GLU A 84 7.14 36.11 -8.28
N ILE A 85 6.36 35.30 -8.97
CA ILE A 85 6.69 34.75 -10.29
C ILE A 85 6.83 35.89 -11.33
N ALA A 86 5.96 36.91 -11.28
CA ALA A 86 6.05 38.08 -12.14
C ALA A 86 7.36 38.87 -11.90
N VAL A 87 7.76 39.05 -10.64
CA VAL A 87 9.03 39.69 -10.29
C VAL A 87 10.22 38.88 -10.77
N LEU A 88 10.23 37.56 -10.59
CA LEU A 88 11.26 36.67 -11.08
C LEU A 88 11.42 36.79 -12.62
N ARG A 89 10.30 36.96 -13.34
CA ARG A 89 10.29 37.16 -14.80
C ARG A 89 10.90 38.52 -15.22
N ILE A 90 10.64 39.56 -14.47
CA ILE A 90 11.23 40.91 -14.72
C ILE A 90 12.76 40.83 -14.61
N ILE A 91 13.27 40.05 -13.65
CA ILE A 91 14.72 39.86 -13.42
C ILE A 91 15.32 38.90 -14.49
N GLY A 92 14.51 38.31 -15.37
CA GLY A 92 14.99 37.49 -16.50
C GLY A 92 14.84 35.99 -16.28
N ALA A 93 14.11 35.50 -15.28
CA ALA A 93 13.82 34.07 -15.11
C ALA A 93 12.97 33.56 -16.29
N GLY A 94 13.51 32.62 -17.03
CA GLY A 94 12.79 31.99 -18.14
C GLY A 94 11.68 31.05 -17.66
N ALA A 95 10.70 30.77 -18.51
CA ALA A 95 9.61 29.82 -18.25
C ALA A 95 10.11 28.44 -17.78
N GLY A 96 11.29 28.00 -18.26
CA GLY A 96 11.92 26.75 -17.84
C GLY A 96 12.41 26.76 -16.39
N THR A 97 12.73 27.92 -15.81
CA THR A 97 13.12 28.04 -14.40
C THR A 97 11.91 27.81 -13.49
N ILE A 98 10.76 28.38 -13.87
CA ILE A 98 9.49 28.22 -13.14
C ILE A 98 9.04 26.75 -13.20
N PHE A 99 9.13 26.14 -14.39
CA PHE A 99 8.84 24.73 -14.57
C PHE A 99 9.67 23.81 -13.65
N ARG A 100 10.99 24.02 -13.61
CA ARG A 100 11.89 23.26 -12.74
C ARG A 100 11.59 23.48 -11.26
N LEU A 101 11.25 24.68 -10.87
CA LEU A 101 10.91 25.02 -9.48
C LEU A 101 9.71 24.21 -9.00
N ILE A 102 8.63 24.12 -9.79
CA ILE A 102 7.43 23.35 -9.47
C ILE A 102 7.74 21.85 -9.35
N LEU A 103 8.53 21.32 -10.29
CA LEU A 103 8.95 19.92 -10.26
C LEU A 103 9.77 19.60 -9.00
N VAL A 104 10.72 20.45 -8.64
CA VAL A 104 11.54 20.27 -7.45
C VAL A 104 10.68 20.37 -6.19
N GLU A 105 9.75 21.34 -6.12
CA GLU A 105 8.81 21.46 -5.00
C GLU A 105 7.94 20.19 -4.82
N ALA A 106 7.37 19.69 -5.91
CA ALA A 106 6.58 18.47 -5.89
C ALA A 106 7.40 17.25 -5.43
N MET A 107 8.62 17.11 -5.92
CA MET A 107 9.51 16.00 -5.56
C MET A 107 9.99 16.09 -4.11
N LEU A 108 10.26 17.27 -3.59
CA LEU A 108 10.61 17.49 -2.19
C LEU A 108 9.44 17.15 -1.25
N LEU A 109 8.22 17.60 -1.60
CA LEU A 109 7.03 17.27 -0.82
C LEU A 109 6.75 15.77 -0.81
N ALA A 110 6.80 15.13 -1.96
CA ALA A 110 6.59 13.68 -2.05
C ALA A 110 7.70 12.89 -1.34
N GLY A 111 8.95 13.34 -1.43
CA GLY A 111 10.08 12.75 -0.72
C GLY A 111 9.94 12.85 0.79
N ALA A 112 9.66 14.05 1.30
CA ALA A 112 9.42 14.28 2.72
C ALA A 112 8.24 13.46 3.25
N ALA A 113 7.12 13.44 2.50
CA ALA A 113 5.95 12.65 2.84
C ALA A 113 6.25 11.14 2.86
N SER A 114 7.02 10.64 1.89
CA SER A 114 7.41 9.22 1.82
C SER A 114 8.30 8.82 2.99
N VAL A 115 9.29 9.63 3.34
CA VAL A 115 10.16 9.39 4.51
C VAL A 115 9.33 9.38 5.79
N THR A 116 8.45 10.37 5.96
CA THR A 116 7.58 10.47 7.13
C THR A 116 6.63 9.28 7.22
N ALA A 117 6.04 8.85 6.11
CA ALA A 117 5.15 7.69 6.06
C ALA A 117 5.89 6.40 6.44
N VAL A 118 7.08 6.16 5.90
CA VAL A 118 7.90 4.98 6.23
C VAL A 118 8.29 5.01 7.71
N ALA A 119 8.67 6.15 8.25
CA ALA A 119 9.02 6.31 9.66
C ALA A 119 7.83 6.02 10.58
N LEU A 120 6.63 6.57 10.26
CA LEU A 120 5.40 6.35 11.02
C LEU A 120 4.98 4.88 10.99
N VAL A 121 4.95 4.25 9.81
CA VAL A 121 4.58 2.83 9.67
C VAL A 121 5.57 1.95 10.42
N SER A 122 6.88 2.24 10.33
CA SER A 122 7.91 1.50 11.06
C SER A 122 7.75 1.65 12.57
N GLY A 123 7.44 2.85 13.06
CA GLY A 123 7.18 3.11 14.47
C GLY A 123 5.95 2.38 15.00
N VAL A 124 4.82 2.49 14.30
CA VAL A 124 3.57 1.78 14.66
C VAL A 124 3.79 0.27 14.66
N PHE A 125 4.50 -0.25 13.66
CA PHE A 125 4.79 -1.67 13.57
C PHE A 125 5.71 -2.16 14.70
N ALA A 126 6.71 -1.38 15.09
CA ALA A 126 7.59 -1.71 16.21
C ALA A 126 6.80 -1.84 17.53
N VAL A 127 5.92 -0.86 17.81
CA VAL A 127 5.05 -0.89 18.99
C VAL A 127 4.06 -2.05 18.94
N ALA A 128 3.43 -2.27 17.78
CA ALA A 128 2.46 -3.37 17.60
C ALA A 128 3.14 -4.74 17.78
N LYS A 129 4.35 -4.92 17.27
CA LYS A 129 5.14 -6.15 17.40
C LYS A 129 5.43 -6.47 18.87
N GLU A 130 5.85 -5.49 19.66
CA GLU A 130 6.12 -5.67 21.10
C GLU A 130 4.85 -6.01 21.88
N TRP A 131 3.75 -5.32 21.56
CA TRP A 131 2.48 -5.56 22.20
C TRP A 131 1.91 -6.96 21.87
N LEU A 132 1.99 -7.42 20.60
CA LEU A 132 1.56 -8.75 20.19
C LEU A 132 2.44 -9.85 20.80
N ALA A 133 3.75 -9.64 20.90
CA ALA A 133 4.66 -10.57 21.51
C ALA A 133 4.39 -10.77 23.01
N SER A 134 4.07 -9.67 23.72
CA SER A 134 3.83 -9.71 25.17
C SER A 134 2.48 -10.29 25.55
N HIS A 135 1.41 -10.06 24.75
CA HIS A 135 0.05 -10.48 25.09
C HIS A 135 -0.38 -11.80 24.40
N TYR A 136 0.16 -12.10 23.24
CA TYR A 136 -0.27 -13.26 22.43
C TYR A 136 0.86 -14.23 22.11
N GLY A 137 2.10 -13.93 22.52
CA GLY A 137 3.26 -14.80 22.24
C GLY A 137 3.60 -14.91 20.74
N MET A 138 3.08 -14.00 19.91
CA MET A 138 3.28 -14.03 18.45
C MET A 138 4.52 -13.24 18.08
N PHE A 139 5.56 -13.92 17.57
CA PHE A 139 6.78 -13.30 17.09
C PHE A 139 6.66 -13.01 15.59
N ILE A 140 6.33 -11.77 15.22
CA ILE A 140 6.28 -11.34 13.84
C ILE A 140 7.65 -10.82 13.43
N SER A 141 8.37 -11.57 12.57
CA SER A 141 9.63 -11.13 11.99
C SER A 141 9.37 -10.54 10.61
N ALA A 142 9.01 -9.26 10.56
CA ALA A 142 8.87 -8.56 9.28
C ALA A 142 9.89 -7.42 9.21
N ASN A 143 10.71 -7.44 8.18
CA ASN A 143 11.57 -6.33 7.81
C ASN A 143 10.74 -5.39 6.91
N LEU A 144 10.39 -4.20 7.42
CA LEU A 144 9.64 -3.19 6.65
C LEU A 144 10.52 -2.50 5.60
N LEU A 145 11.84 -2.45 5.81
CA LEU A 145 12.81 -1.93 4.86
C LEU A 145 13.23 -3.03 3.88
N THR A 146 12.31 -3.40 2.99
CA THR A 146 12.55 -4.37 1.94
C THR A 146 12.65 -3.68 0.58
N LEU A 147 13.15 -4.42 -0.43
CA LEU A 147 13.15 -3.96 -1.82
C LEU A 147 11.73 -3.56 -2.28
N HIS A 148 10.68 -4.23 -1.78
CA HIS A 148 9.29 -3.86 -2.04
C HIS A 148 8.94 -2.45 -1.58
N THR A 149 9.35 -2.06 -0.38
CA THR A 149 9.13 -0.70 0.14
C THR A 149 9.84 0.34 -0.72
N ALA A 150 11.07 0.06 -1.13
CA ALA A 150 11.82 0.94 -2.04
C ALA A 150 11.15 1.07 -3.41
N LEU A 151 10.62 -0.03 -3.97
CA LEU A 151 9.87 -0.01 -5.22
C LEU A 151 8.56 0.79 -5.11
N VAL A 152 7.83 0.67 -4.01
CA VAL A 152 6.60 1.45 -3.76
C VAL A 152 6.93 2.93 -3.67
N VAL A 153 7.95 3.32 -2.91
CA VAL A 153 8.40 4.72 -2.82
C VAL A 153 8.84 5.23 -4.18
N GLY A 154 9.57 4.45 -4.94
CA GLY A 154 9.97 4.78 -6.32
C GLY A 154 8.77 4.99 -7.24
N ALA A 155 7.75 4.14 -7.16
CA ALA A 155 6.51 4.26 -7.92
C ALA A 155 5.72 5.52 -7.55
N ILE A 156 5.66 5.87 -6.26
CA ILE A 156 5.03 7.10 -5.78
C ILE A 156 5.77 8.34 -6.32
N MET A 157 7.10 8.33 -6.28
CA MET A 157 7.92 9.42 -6.83
C MET A 157 7.71 9.59 -8.35
N LEU A 158 7.66 8.50 -9.10
CA LEU A 158 7.36 8.50 -10.53
C LEU A 158 5.94 9.04 -10.81
N ALA A 159 4.95 8.56 -10.07
CA ALA A 159 3.57 9.03 -10.21
C ALA A 159 3.44 10.53 -9.88
N THR A 160 4.13 11.00 -8.83
CA THR A 160 4.19 12.42 -8.47
C THR A 160 4.81 13.25 -9.59
N LEU A 161 5.89 12.78 -10.18
CA LEU A 161 6.56 13.45 -11.30
C LEU A 161 5.61 13.59 -12.50
N ILE A 162 4.88 12.53 -12.84
CA ILE A 162 3.90 12.55 -13.95
C ILE A 162 2.75 13.52 -13.63
N CYS A 163 2.18 13.47 -12.43
CA CYS A 163 1.06 14.32 -12.04
C CYS A 163 1.47 15.80 -11.93
N SER A 164 2.71 16.09 -11.51
CA SER A 164 3.22 17.47 -11.43
C SER A 164 3.56 18.08 -12.78
N LEU A 165 3.65 17.27 -13.86
CA LEU A 165 3.79 17.78 -15.22
C LEU A 165 2.59 18.62 -15.66
N LEU A 166 1.37 18.27 -15.25
CA LEU A 166 0.15 19.00 -15.61
C LEU A 166 0.22 20.47 -15.14
N PRO A 167 0.37 20.77 -13.83
CA PRO A 167 0.48 22.14 -13.36
C PRO A 167 1.73 22.85 -13.90
N ALA A 168 2.84 22.11 -14.09
CA ALA A 168 4.07 22.67 -14.63
C ALA A 168 3.93 23.11 -16.10
N ILE A 169 3.19 22.36 -16.93
CA ILE A 169 2.90 22.72 -18.32
C ILE A 169 1.95 23.91 -18.38
N ASP A 170 0.92 23.97 -17.55
CA ASP A 170 0.00 25.10 -17.50
C ASP A 170 0.73 26.39 -17.11
N ALA A 171 1.62 26.32 -16.15
CA ALA A 171 2.51 27.42 -15.78
C ALA A 171 3.41 27.86 -16.94
N TYR A 172 3.98 26.91 -17.64
CA TYR A 172 4.84 27.18 -18.79
C TYR A 172 4.06 27.86 -19.92
N ARG A 173 2.85 27.38 -20.25
CA ARG A 173 1.97 27.95 -21.29
C ARG A 173 1.47 29.35 -20.90
N GLY A 174 1.04 29.54 -19.66
CA GLY A 174 0.68 30.87 -19.14
C GLY A 174 1.83 31.86 -19.21
N ALA A 175 3.06 31.38 -19.02
CA ALA A 175 4.27 32.17 -19.14
C ALA A 175 4.59 32.61 -20.58
N ILE A 176 4.21 31.84 -21.59
CA ILE A 176 4.43 32.17 -23.02
C ILE A 176 3.34 33.10 -23.56
N ASN A 177 2.06 32.81 -23.23
CA ASN A 177 0.92 33.58 -23.79
C ASN A 177 0.83 35.03 -23.30
N GLN A 178 1.47 35.39 -22.20
CA GLN A 178 1.56 36.78 -21.76
C GLN A 178 2.68 37.60 -22.45
N ARG A 179 3.33 37.02 -23.45
CA ARG A 179 4.32 37.74 -24.31
C ARG A 179 3.71 38.43 -25.53
N LEU A 180 2.38 38.24 -25.76
CA LEU A 180 1.59 38.94 -26.78
C LEU A 180 0.76 40.04 -26.14
#